data_3ab5865453a2887d764f2c5ce723ae1e
#
_entry.id   3ab5865453a2887d764f2c5ce723ae1e
#
_cell.length_a   1.000
_cell.length_b   1.000
_cell.length_c   1.000
_cell.angle_alpha   90.00
_cell.angle_beta   90.00
_cell.angle_gamma   90.00
#
_symmetry.space_group_name_H-M   'P 1'
#
loop_
_entity.id
_entity.type
_entity.pdbx_description
1 polymer ?
#
loop_
_entity_poly.entity_id
_entity_poly.type
_entity_poly.pdbx_seq_one_letter_code
_entity_poly.pdbx_strand_id
1 'polypeptide(L)'
;MQKKWKKLAAATLAALTITGALAGCGDDKKAEPAAKPAAGQTIKINFPTAGASGALYAVGAAITNMWSSNVPGVQASSQASAGGIANLNMVSEGEAQVSIAISSNVYQCLNGTDSFKDHPYKDLKAIGGLYLNPNQVVATANSGINSLKDVKGKHFAVASAGSSVYNECETHFTTAGLSFPDDIKAEYITFTDAADMLQNGSIDGAWIMSGAPASAVTQALTGGAHLVEIDDNLITELKAKYPWYTSYTIKAGTYPNQDKDIKTSAIKMVMFCRGDLPEDTVYQLTKTLWEHMDELGQSQKNLKGLTAENAVKDIADIPLHPGAAKYYKEIGVLK
;
A
#
# COMPACT_ATOMS: atom_id res chain seq x y z
N MET A 1 30.47 47.64 22.03
CA MET A 1 31.94 47.53 22.07
C MET A 1 32.42 46.55 21.02
N GLN A 2 33.16 47.10 20.05
CA GLN A 2 33.79 46.35 18.95
C GLN A 2 34.98 45.54 19.44
N LYS A 3 35.23 44.36 18.86
CA LYS A 3 36.61 44.03 18.46
C LYS A 3 36.59 42.89 17.42
N LYS A 4 37.03 43.26 16.25
CA LYS A 4 37.53 42.51 15.09
C LYS A 4 38.70 41.64 15.48
N TRP A 5 38.85 40.48 14.84
CA TRP A 5 40.18 39.98 14.45
C TRP A 5 40.11 39.28 13.10
N LYS A 6 41.08 39.67 12.29
CA LYS A 6 41.23 39.39 10.87
C LYS A 6 42.20 38.21 10.62
N LYS A 7 41.94 37.51 9.55
CA LYS A 7 42.87 36.94 8.52
C LYS A 7 44.02 36.04 8.93
N LEU A 8 44.08 34.85 8.28
CA LEU A 8 45.21 34.55 7.36
C LEU A 8 44.80 33.47 6.37
N ALA A 9 45.11 33.75 5.09
CA ALA A 9 44.94 32.91 3.94
C ALA A 9 46.26 32.08 3.71
N ALA A 10 46.13 30.91 3.11
CA ALA A 10 47.20 30.33 2.28
C ALA A 10 46.59 29.52 1.16
N ALA A 11 46.82 29.99 -0.04
CA ALA A 11 46.46 29.39 -1.30
C ALA A 11 47.58 28.37 -1.68
N THR A 12 47.17 27.23 -2.32
CA THR A 12 48.06 26.49 -3.21
C THR A 12 47.29 26.10 -4.46
N LEU A 13 47.68 26.78 -5.55
CA LEU A 13 47.32 26.46 -6.94
C LEU A 13 48.06 25.21 -7.39
N ALA A 14 47.37 24.29 -8.07
CA ALA A 14 47.97 23.41 -9.05
C ALA A 14 47.07 23.36 -10.26
N ALA A 15 47.54 24.00 -11.31
CA ALA A 15 46.96 23.94 -12.66
C ALA A 15 47.38 22.63 -13.36
N LEU A 16 46.45 21.98 -14.03
CA LEU A 16 46.75 21.04 -15.12
C LEU A 16 45.79 21.29 -16.29
N THR A 17 46.40 21.38 -17.41
CA THR A 17 46.03 21.86 -18.72
C THR A 17 44.93 21.06 -19.41
N ILE A 18 44.04 21.80 -20.07
CA ILE A 18 43.04 21.38 -21.04
C ILE A 18 43.72 21.17 -22.37
N THR A 19 43.49 20.03 -23.00
CA THR A 19 43.60 19.89 -24.47
C THR A 19 42.26 19.39 -25.01
N GLY A 20 41.62 20.19 -25.82
CA GLY A 20 40.36 19.92 -26.46
C GLY A 20 40.46 18.98 -27.65
N ALA A 21 39.35 18.34 -27.94
CA ALA A 21 38.98 17.91 -29.30
C ALA A 21 37.45 17.97 -29.40
N LEU A 22 36.99 18.90 -30.23
CA LEU A 22 35.62 18.95 -30.76
C LEU A 22 35.51 17.88 -31.87
N ALA A 23 34.52 17.02 -31.78
CA ALA A 23 33.84 16.43 -32.94
C ALA A 23 32.55 15.69 -32.53
N GLY A 24 31.40 16.13 -33.03
CA GLY A 24 30.41 15.29 -33.73
C GLY A 24 29.26 14.72 -32.98
N CYS A 25 28.12 15.36 -33.14
CA CYS A 25 26.76 14.80 -33.40
C CYS A 25 26.36 13.41 -32.88
N GLY A 26 25.28 13.44 -32.07
CA GLY A 26 24.15 12.50 -32.16
C GLY A 26 24.42 11.08 -31.66
N ASP A 27 23.84 10.76 -30.53
CA ASP A 27 23.30 9.41 -30.41
C ASP A 27 22.38 9.31 -29.15
N ASP A 28 21.35 8.55 -29.37
CA ASP A 28 20.37 8.14 -28.37
C ASP A 28 21.03 7.64 -27.09
N LYS A 29 20.80 8.33 -25.97
CA LYS A 29 21.18 7.80 -24.67
C LYS A 29 20.26 6.62 -24.33
N LYS A 30 20.68 5.42 -24.71
CA LYS A 30 20.26 4.20 -24.02
C LYS A 30 20.61 4.37 -22.56
N ALA A 31 19.61 4.21 -21.69
CA ALA A 31 19.83 4.13 -20.23
C ALA A 31 20.83 3.00 -19.97
N GLU A 32 21.97 3.33 -19.37
CA GLU A 32 22.91 2.33 -18.87
C GLU A 32 22.22 1.49 -17.78
N PRO A 33 22.43 0.15 -17.78
CA PRO A 33 21.94 -0.68 -16.70
C PRO A 33 22.56 -0.21 -15.37
N ALA A 34 21.74 -0.08 -14.33
CA ALA A 34 22.19 0.29 -12.99
C ALA A 34 23.38 -0.58 -12.57
N ALA A 35 24.49 0.05 -12.16
CA ALA A 35 25.71 -0.63 -11.77
C ALA A 35 25.42 -1.61 -10.61
N LYS A 36 26.00 -2.84 -10.70
CA LYS A 36 25.97 -3.79 -9.59
C LYS A 36 26.55 -3.14 -8.34
N PRO A 37 25.88 -3.29 -7.16
CA PRO A 37 26.47 -2.82 -5.91
C PRO A 37 27.86 -3.43 -5.71
N ALA A 38 28.82 -2.61 -5.32
CA ALA A 38 30.14 -3.10 -4.94
C ALA A 38 30.03 -4.07 -3.77
N ALA A 39 30.78 -5.17 -3.77
CA ALA A 39 30.80 -6.15 -2.70
C ALA A 39 31.06 -5.46 -1.35
N GLY A 40 30.07 -5.50 -0.43
CA GLY A 40 30.12 -4.86 0.90
C GLY A 40 29.20 -3.67 1.08
N GLN A 41 28.45 -3.19 0.06
CA GLN A 41 27.50 -2.08 0.21
C GLN A 41 26.16 -2.61 0.73
N THR A 42 25.74 -2.12 1.91
CA THR A 42 24.43 -2.43 2.48
C THR A 42 23.34 -1.64 1.75
N ILE A 43 22.34 -2.36 1.24
CA ILE A 43 21.15 -1.79 0.62
C ILE A 43 20.10 -1.53 1.71
N LYS A 44 19.77 -0.27 1.91
CA LYS A 44 18.71 0.13 2.85
C LYS A 44 17.36 0.12 2.14
N ILE A 45 16.40 -0.55 2.73
CA ILE A 45 15.00 -0.58 2.27
C ILE A 45 14.13 0.09 3.33
N ASN A 46 13.66 1.28 3.03
CA ASN A 46 12.61 1.94 3.81
C ASN A 46 11.25 1.51 3.26
N PHE A 47 10.37 0.99 4.13
CA PHE A 47 9.11 0.38 3.77
C PHE A 47 7.96 1.06 4.53
N PRO A 48 7.38 2.16 4.01
CA PRO A 48 6.19 2.75 4.59
C PRO A 48 4.99 1.82 4.45
N THR A 49 4.10 1.84 5.43
CA THR A 49 2.98 0.90 5.56
C THR A 49 1.63 1.61 5.62
N ALA A 50 1.03 1.69 6.81
CA ALA A 50 -0.22 2.38 7.09
C ALA A 50 -0.31 2.69 8.59
N GLY A 51 -1.48 3.10 9.07
CA GLY A 51 -1.73 3.29 10.49
C GLY A 51 -1.57 1.98 11.28
N ALA A 52 -1.09 2.08 12.52
CA ALA A 52 -0.69 0.94 13.34
C ALA A 52 -1.82 -0.06 13.66
N SER A 53 -3.08 0.36 13.61
CA SER A 53 -4.26 -0.50 13.82
C SER A 53 -4.74 -1.24 12.56
N GLY A 54 -4.12 -0.98 11.40
CA GLY A 54 -4.36 -1.68 10.14
C GLY A 54 -3.47 -2.92 9.97
N ALA A 55 -3.94 -3.89 9.20
CA ALA A 55 -3.18 -5.11 8.94
C ALA A 55 -1.84 -4.86 8.21
N LEU A 56 -1.78 -3.85 7.35
CA LEU A 56 -0.58 -3.55 6.55
C LEU A 56 0.64 -3.20 7.41
N TYR A 57 0.44 -2.55 8.57
CA TYR A 57 1.52 -2.22 9.48
C TYR A 57 2.24 -3.49 9.99
N ALA A 58 1.47 -4.46 10.50
CA ALA A 58 2.01 -5.71 11.01
C ALA A 58 2.65 -6.58 9.89
N VAL A 59 2.01 -6.61 8.71
CA VAL A 59 2.53 -7.32 7.53
C VAL A 59 3.86 -6.72 7.09
N GLY A 60 3.97 -5.39 6.98
CA GLY A 60 5.20 -4.72 6.59
C GLY A 60 6.35 -4.95 7.58
N ALA A 61 6.06 -4.92 8.88
CA ALA A 61 7.05 -5.23 9.92
C ALA A 61 7.56 -6.68 9.81
N ALA A 62 6.68 -7.65 9.60
CA ALA A 62 7.06 -9.04 9.45
C ALA A 62 7.95 -9.25 8.19
N ILE A 63 7.58 -8.67 7.06
CA ILE A 63 8.33 -8.78 5.80
C ILE A 63 9.72 -8.13 5.92
N THR A 64 9.80 -6.92 6.46
CA THR A 64 11.10 -6.22 6.58
C THR A 64 12.06 -6.90 7.56
N ASN A 65 11.54 -7.46 8.65
CA ASN A 65 12.34 -8.28 9.57
C ASN A 65 12.84 -9.55 8.89
N MET A 66 11.98 -10.25 8.16
CA MET A 66 12.34 -11.45 7.41
C MET A 66 13.43 -11.13 6.35
N TRP A 67 13.29 -10.06 5.56
CA TRP A 67 14.32 -9.66 4.59
C TRP A 67 15.64 -9.30 5.25
N SER A 68 15.63 -8.52 6.33
CA SER A 68 16.85 -8.14 7.05
C SER A 68 17.60 -9.35 7.62
N SER A 69 16.86 -10.41 7.99
CA SER A 69 17.44 -11.63 8.55
C SER A 69 17.96 -12.59 7.48
N ASN A 70 17.36 -12.63 6.28
CA ASN A 70 17.57 -13.69 5.30
C ASN A 70 18.19 -13.21 3.98
N VAL A 71 18.23 -11.90 3.70
CA VAL A 71 18.83 -11.36 2.47
C VAL A 71 20.17 -10.69 2.78
N PRO A 72 21.31 -11.32 2.41
CA PRO A 72 22.62 -10.74 2.68
C PRO A 72 22.79 -9.35 2.08
N GLY A 73 23.30 -8.41 2.86
CA GLY A 73 23.53 -7.03 2.41
C GLY A 73 22.26 -6.16 2.33
N VAL A 74 21.10 -6.64 2.78
CA VAL A 74 19.87 -5.86 2.90
C VAL A 74 19.60 -5.50 4.35
N GLN A 75 19.26 -4.23 4.59
CA GLN A 75 18.73 -3.71 5.85
C GLN A 75 17.39 -3.07 5.57
N ALA A 76 16.32 -3.78 5.87
CA ALA A 76 14.94 -3.32 5.67
C ALA A 76 14.32 -2.86 6.99
N SER A 77 13.56 -1.78 6.94
CA SER A 77 12.81 -1.25 8.08
C SER A 77 11.42 -0.78 7.64
N SER A 78 10.40 -1.10 8.42
CA SER A 78 9.05 -0.60 8.19
C SER A 78 8.76 0.64 9.03
N GLN A 79 7.88 1.49 8.54
CA GLN A 79 7.36 2.64 9.27
C GLN A 79 5.87 2.84 9.03
N ALA A 80 5.18 3.46 10.00
CA ALA A 80 3.81 3.90 9.81
C ALA A 80 3.72 5.02 8.77
N SER A 81 2.59 5.11 8.08
CA SER A 81 2.29 6.17 7.12
C SER A 81 0.79 6.46 7.05
N ALA A 82 0.40 7.40 6.19
CA ALA A 82 -1.00 7.67 5.88
C ALA A 82 -1.62 6.67 4.88
N GLY A 83 -0.89 5.61 4.48
CA GLY A 83 -1.38 4.54 3.60
C GLY A 83 -0.96 4.66 2.14
N GLY A 84 -1.63 3.93 1.25
CA GLY A 84 -1.17 3.64 -0.10
C GLY A 84 -0.77 4.84 -0.96
N ILE A 85 -1.55 5.93 -0.97
CA ILE A 85 -1.21 7.15 -1.73
C ILE A 85 0.07 7.79 -1.19
N ALA A 86 0.18 7.94 0.14
CA ALA A 86 1.39 8.47 0.76
C ALA A 86 2.62 7.59 0.48
N ASN A 87 2.44 6.26 0.51
CA ASN A 87 3.51 5.30 0.19
C ASN A 87 4.02 5.47 -1.25
N LEU A 88 3.11 5.64 -2.21
CA LEU A 88 3.45 5.85 -3.61
C LEU A 88 4.22 7.17 -3.80
N ASN A 89 3.81 8.23 -3.12
CA ASN A 89 4.54 9.51 -3.14
C ASN A 89 5.95 9.35 -2.56
N MET A 90 6.10 8.73 -1.39
CA MET A 90 7.42 8.49 -0.77
C MET A 90 8.33 7.66 -1.67
N VAL A 91 7.80 6.66 -2.38
CA VAL A 91 8.59 5.86 -3.33
C VAL A 91 8.95 6.69 -4.56
N SER A 92 8.03 7.49 -5.12
CA SER A 92 8.31 8.33 -6.28
C SER A 92 9.32 9.45 -5.98
N GLU A 93 9.31 9.99 -4.78
CA GLU A 93 10.23 11.03 -4.29
C GLU A 93 11.60 10.46 -3.84
N GLY A 94 11.74 9.13 -3.78
CA GLY A 94 12.99 8.46 -3.39
C GLY A 94 13.19 8.30 -1.89
N GLU A 95 12.21 8.66 -1.08
CA GLU A 95 12.24 8.52 0.39
C GLU A 95 12.06 7.07 0.83
N ALA A 96 11.42 6.25 0.00
CA ALA A 96 11.24 4.83 0.21
C ALA A 96 11.65 4.02 -1.03
N GLN A 97 12.00 2.75 -0.84
CA GLN A 97 12.45 1.87 -1.93
C GLN A 97 11.37 0.87 -2.32
N VAL A 98 10.63 0.36 -1.35
CA VAL A 98 9.59 -0.66 -1.51
C VAL A 98 8.41 -0.29 -0.64
N SER A 99 7.20 -0.60 -1.08
CA SER A 99 5.99 -0.49 -0.25
C SER A 99 4.85 -1.39 -0.78
N ILE A 100 3.68 -1.25 -0.18
CA ILE A 100 2.43 -1.93 -0.59
C ILE A 100 1.32 -0.89 -0.69
N ALA A 101 0.52 -0.99 -1.76
CA ALA A 101 -0.72 -0.23 -1.93
C ALA A 101 -1.78 -1.10 -2.64
N ILE A 102 -3.01 -0.65 -2.68
CA ILE A 102 -4.05 -1.27 -3.50
C ILE A 102 -3.72 -1.11 -4.99
N SER A 103 -4.06 -2.12 -5.78
CA SER A 103 -3.73 -2.16 -7.22
C SER A 103 -4.25 -0.95 -8.00
N SER A 104 -5.42 -0.41 -7.64
CA SER A 104 -5.97 0.81 -8.21
C SER A 104 -5.02 2.01 -8.07
N ASN A 105 -4.51 2.27 -6.87
CA ASN A 105 -3.61 3.41 -6.65
C ASN A 105 -2.26 3.24 -7.36
N VAL A 106 -1.73 2.01 -7.43
CA VAL A 106 -0.50 1.74 -8.18
C VAL A 106 -0.73 2.00 -9.67
N TYR A 107 -1.86 1.55 -10.23
CA TYR A 107 -2.27 1.83 -11.60
C TYR A 107 -2.42 3.34 -11.85
N GLN A 108 -3.12 4.06 -10.95
CA GLN A 108 -3.32 5.51 -11.04
C GLN A 108 -2.00 6.27 -11.00
N CYS A 109 -1.06 5.87 -10.14
CA CYS A 109 0.26 6.45 -10.03
C CYS A 109 1.08 6.29 -11.33
N LEU A 110 1.05 5.09 -11.92
CA LEU A 110 1.70 4.82 -13.22
C LEU A 110 1.12 5.65 -14.36
N ASN A 111 -0.20 5.83 -14.37
CA ASN A 111 -0.92 6.47 -15.48
C ASN A 111 -1.16 7.97 -15.27
N GLY A 112 -0.89 8.52 -14.09
CA GLY A 112 -1.10 9.94 -13.79
C GLY A 112 -2.58 10.30 -13.78
N THR A 113 -3.41 9.48 -13.11
CA THR A 113 -4.85 9.70 -12.99
C THR A 113 -5.26 9.91 -11.53
N ASP A 114 -6.44 10.41 -11.31
CA ASP A 114 -7.03 10.64 -9.97
C ASP A 114 -6.06 11.37 -9.03
N SER A 115 -5.71 10.78 -7.90
CA SER A 115 -4.80 11.36 -6.90
C SER A 115 -3.39 11.64 -7.42
N PHE A 116 -3.01 11.11 -8.59
CA PHE A 116 -1.70 11.29 -9.22
C PHE A 116 -1.78 12.06 -10.54
N LYS A 117 -2.90 12.76 -10.77
CA LYS A 117 -3.07 13.63 -11.92
C LYS A 117 -1.92 14.64 -11.97
N ASP A 118 -1.30 14.75 -13.14
CA ASP A 118 -0.14 15.62 -13.39
C ASP A 118 1.20 15.19 -12.74
N HIS A 119 1.20 14.09 -11.97
CA HIS A 119 2.41 13.58 -11.29
C HIS A 119 2.59 12.06 -11.49
N PRO A 120 2.62 11.53 -12.74
CA PRO A 120 2.80 10.10 -12.96
C PRO A 120 4.23 9.66 -12.61
N TYR A 121 4.36 8.54 -11.92
CA TYR A 121 5.64 7.89 -11.71
C TYR A 121 5.76 6.64 -12.58
N LYS A 122 6.37 6.80 -13.76
CA LYS A 122 6.47 5.74 -14.79
C LYS A 122 7.46 4.62 -14.44
N ASP A 123 8.40 4.89 -13.54
CA ASP A 123 9.43 3.92 -13.12
C ASP A 123 9.02 3.08 -11.90
N LEU A 124 7.72 2.97 -11.64
CA LEU A 124 7.18 2.09 -10.64
C LEU A 124 7.07 0.67 -11.18
N LYS A 125 7.48 -0.33 -10.39
CA LYS A 125 7.43 -1.75 -10.76
C LYS A 125 6.81 -2.58 -9.65
N ALA A 126 6.05 -3.61 -10.02
CA ALA A 126 5.52 -4.56 -9.04
C ALA A 126 6.59 -5.61 -8.66
N ILE A 127 6.62 -5.95 -7.37
CA ILE A 127 7.27 -7.16 -6.88
C ILE A 127 6.27 -8.32 -6.97
N GLY A 128 5.00 -8.06 -6.65
CA GLY A 128 3.91 -9.02 -6.80
C GLY A 128 2.66 -8.62 -6.02
N GLY A 129 1.54 -9.24 -6.36
CA GLY A 129 0.29 -9.15 -5.60
C GLY A 129 0.34 -10.00 -4.33
N LEU A 130 -0.27 -9.51 -3.29
CA LEU A 130 -0.40 -10.19 -2.00
C LEU A 130 -1.87 -10.53 -1.71
N TYR A 131 -2.34 -10.20 -0.52
CA TYR A 131 -3.69 -10.48 -0.08
C TYR A 131 -4.73 -9.50 -0.66
N LEU A 132 -5.99 -9.88 -0.55
CA LEU A 132 -7.12 -9.00 -0.82
C LEU A 132 -7.38 -8.11 0.40
N ASN A 133 -7.63 -6.84 0.15
CA ASN A 133 -7.93 -5.82 1.16
C ASN A 133 -9.43 -5.50 1.12
N PRO A 134 -10.24 -6.12 2.00
CA PRO A 134 -11.68 -5.94 1.97
C PRO A 134 -12.10 -4.56 2.51
N ASN A 135 -13.16 -4.03 1.93
CA ASN A 135 -13.88 -2.88 2.43
C ASN A 135 -14.82 -3.32 3.55
N GLN A 136 -14.65 -2.82 4.75
CA GLN A 136 -15.39 -3.24 5.94
C GLN A 136 -16.21 -2.06 6.45
N VAL A 137 -17.52 -2.21 6.38
CA VAL A 137 -18.48 -1.27 6.95
C VAL A 137 -18.81 -1.74 8.36
N VAL A 138 -18.47 -0.95 9.36
CA VAL A 138 -18.72 -1.25 10.77
C VAL A 138 -19.76 -0.30 11.29
N ALA A 139 -20.78 -0.81 11.99
CA ALA A 139 -21.88 -0.02 12.52
C ALA A 139 -22.14 -0.34 13.98
N THR A 140 -22.49 0.67 14.80
CA THR A 140 -22.90 0.46 16.18
C THR A 140 -24.28 -0.21 16.24
N ALA A 141 -24.54 -0.98 17.28
CA ALA A 141 -25.77 -1.77 17.43
C ALA A 141 -27.05 -0.93 17.30
N ASN A 142 -27.02 0.31 17.78
CA ASN A 142 -28.19 1.20 17.82
C ASN A 142 -28.25 2.19 16.65
N SER A 143 -27.32 2.15 15.71
CA SER A 143 -27.26 3.09 14.57
C SER A 143 -28.40 2.91 13.57
N GLY A 144 -28.97 1.70 13.49
CA GLY A 144 -29.94 1.33 12.45
C GLY A 144 -29.31 1.16 11.07
N ILE A 145 -27.97 1.11 10.95
CA ILE A 145 -27.27 0.87 9.69
C ILE A 145 -27.20 -0.63 9.42
N ASN A 146 -27.93 -1.10 8.40
CA ASN A 146 -27.95 -2.48 7.95
C ASN A 146 -27.53 -2.61 6.47
N SER A 147 -27.41 -1.48 5.78
CA SER A 147 -26.93 -1.37 4.39
C SER A 147 -26.20 -0.05 4.19
N LEU A 148 -25.48 0.12 3.06
CA LEU A 148 -24.83 1.41 2.76
C LEU A 148 -25.83 2.56 2.62
N LYS A 149 -27.07 2.31 2.20
CA LYS A 149 -28.08 3.36 2.06
C LYS A 149 -28.54 3.93 3.41
N ASP A 150 -28.41 3.15 4.48
CA ASP A 150 -28.83 3.58 5.81
C ASP A 150 -27.85 4.57 6.47
N VAL A 151 -26.68 4.80 5.85
CA VAL A 151 -25.70 5.80 6.35
C VAL A 151 -26.14 7.25 6.11
N LYS A 152 -27.18 7.47 5.30
CA LYS A 152 -27.70 8.81 5.04
C LYS A 152 -28.16 9.49 6.35
N GLY A 153 -27.59 10.67 6.62
CA GLY A 153 -27.84 11.47 7.82
C GLY A 153 -27.07 10.99 9.07
N LYS A 154 -26.30 9.91 8.97
CA LYS A 154 -25.54 9.33 10.10
C LYS A 154 -24.21 10.03 10.32
N HIS A 155 -23.71 9.92 11.56
CA HIS A 155 -22.38 10.34 11.94
C HIS A 155 -21.39 9.20 11.65
N PHE A 156 -20.55 9.36 10.64
CA PHE A 156 -19.83 8.24 10.04
C PHE A 156 -18.36 8.58 9.75
N ALA A 157 -17.44 7.73 10.21
CA ALA A 157 -16.02 7.87 9.93
C ALA A 157 -15.70 7.37 8.51
N VAL A 158 -15.18 8.28 7.67
CA VAL A 158 -14.87 8.03 6.26
C VAL A 158 -13.39 7.84 5.98
N ALA A 159 -12.60 7.58 7.02
CA ALA A 159 -11.15 7.55 7.05
C ALA A 159 -10.50 8.94 6.89
N SER A 160 -9.16 8.97 6.95
CA SER A 160 -8.39 10.23 6.84
C SER A 160 -8.54 10.83 5.45
N ALA A 161 -8.74 12.14 5.39
CA ALA A 161 -8.86 12.87 4.13
C ALA A 161 -7.65 12.63 3.21
N GLY A 162 -7.90 12.43 1.91
CA GLY A 162 -6.86 12.18 0.91
C GLY A 162 -6.19 10.80 0.98
N SER A 163 -6.68 9.91 1.85
CA SER A 163 -6.20 8.53 1.88
C SER A 163 -6.87 7.67 0.82
N SER A 164 -6.22 6.55 0.44
CA SER A 164 -6.84 5.53 -0.42
C SER A 164 -8.17 5.05 0.14
N VAL A 165 -8.28 4.93 1.45
CA VAL A 165 -9.49 4.44 2.13
C VAL A 165 -10.64 5.42 2.02
N TYR A 166 -10.34 6.73 2.09
CA TYR A 166 -11.33 7.78 1.83
C TYR A 166 -11.87 7.68 0.41
N ASN A 167 -11.01 7.55 -0.59
CA ASN A 167 -11.41 7.42 -1.99
C ASN A 167 -12.26 6.16 -2.23
N GLU A 168 -11.96 5.07 -1.55
CA GLU A 168 -12.76 3.85 -1.60
C GLU A 168 -14.15 4.04 -0.97
N CYS A 169 -14.23 4.72 0.17
CA CYS A 169 -15.48 5.08 0.82
C CYS A 169 -16.35 5.94 -0.12
N GLU A 170 -15.78 7.00 -0.69
CA GLU A 170 -16.45 7.88 -1.66
C GLU A 170 -16.97 7.11 -2.87
N THR A 171 -16.12 6.25 -3.48
CA THR A 171 -16.48 5.44 -4.65
C THR A 171 -17.68 4.53 -4.37
N HIS A 172 -17.69 3.87 -3.22
CA HIS A 172 -18.78 2.97 -2.84
C HIS A 172 -20.07 3.73 -2.53
N PHE A 173 -19.98 4.82 -1.79
CA PHE A 173 -21.15 5.62 -1.40
C PHE A 173 -21.79 6.30 -2.62
N THR A 174 -20.98 6.88 -3.50
CA THR A 174 -21.49 7.49 -4.74
C THR A 174 -22.08 6.45 -5.69
N THR A 175 -21.48 5.26 -5.79
CA THR A 175 -22.05 4.15 -6.57
C THR A 175 -23.35 3.63 -5.94
N ALA A 176 -23.48 3.65 -4.61
CA ALA A 176 -24.73 3.32 -3.92
C ALA A 176 -25.82 4.40 -4.06
N GLY A 177 -25.53 5.52 -4.73
CA GLY A 177 -26.46 6.62 -5.00
C GLY A 177 -26.53 7.69 -3.90
N LEU A 178 -25.53 7.75 -3.03
CA LEU A 178 -25.39 8.81 -2.03
C LEU A 178 -24.60 10.00 -2.57
N SER A 179 -24.97 11.21 -2.18
CA SER A 179 -24.15 12.41 -2.37
C SER A 179 -23.08 12.45 -1.31
N PHE A 180 -21.83 12.16 -1.68
CA PHE A 180 -20.72 12.11 -0.75
C PHE A 180 -19.90 13.41 -0.79
N PRO A 181 -19.55 14.02 0.36
CA PRO A 181 -19.91 13.61 1.72
C PRO A 181 -21.24 14.20 2.24
N ASP A 182 -22.02 14.92 1.41
CA ASP A 182 -23.14 15.79 1.83
C ASP A 182 -24.29 15.02 2.50
N ASP A 183 -24.48 13.75 2.14
CA ASP A 183 -25.54 12.90 2.73
C ASP A 183 -25.18 12.34 4.11
N ILE A 184 -23.97 12.58 4.62
CA ILE A 184 -23.49 12.06 5.91
C ILE A 184 -22.84 13.15 6.76
N LYS A 185 -22.76 12.94 8.07
CA LYS A 185 -21.93 13.73 8.97
C LYS A 185 -20.54 13.07 9.02
N ALA A 186 -19.66 13.46 8.07
CA ALA A 186 -18.39 12.80 7.87
C ALA A 186 -17.34 13.15 8.93
N GLU A 187 -16.70 12.12 9.51
CA GLU A 187 -15.51 12.25 10.36
C GLU A 187 -14.27 11.75 9.62
N TYR A 188 -13.26 12.63 9.55
CA TYR A 188 -12.01 12.36 8.83
C TYR A 188 -10.91 11.93 9.80
N ILE A 189 -11.02 10.71 10.30
CA ILE A 189 -10.21 10.19 11.41
C ILE A 189 -9.49 8.89 11.05
N THR A 190 -8.55 8.49 11.90
CA THR A 190 -7.82 7.22 11.77
C THR A 190 -8.69 6.03 12.16
N PHE A 191 -8.27 4.80 11.80
CA PHE A 191 -8.97 3.58 12.20
C PHE A 191 -9.00 3.41 13.73
N THR A 192 -7.95 3.85 14.42
CA THR A 192 -7.88 3.78 15.90
C THR A 192 -8.93 4.69 16.51
N ASP A 193 -8.98 5.94 16.09
CA ASP A 193 -9.97 6.91 16.58
C ASP A 193 -11.40 6.46 16.24
N ALA A 194 -11.61 5.93 15.03
CA ALA A 194 -12.91 5.39 14.63
C ALA A 194 -13.34 4.21 15.51
N ALA A 195 -12.44 3.29 15.85
CA ALA A 195 -12.73 2.17 16.73
C ALA A 195 -13.10 2.65 18.13
N ASP A 196 -12.39 3.63 18.68
CA ASP A 196 -12.69 4.25 19.98
C ASP A 196 -14.05 4.95 19.96
N MET A 197 -14.35 5.70 18.90
CA MET A 197 -15.63 6.42 18.76
C MET A 197 -16.83 5.48 18.51
N LEU A 198 -16.63 4.36 17.80
CA LEU A 198 -17.63 3.30 17.69
C LEU A 198 -17.91 2.66 19.04
N GLN A 199 -16.88 2.37 19.81
CA GLN A 199 -17.00 1.70 21.11
C GLN A 199 -17.70 2.57 22.16
N ASN A 200 -17.47 3.89 22.14
CA ASN A 200 -18.13 4.83 23.05
C ASN A 200 -19.46 5.39 22.51
N GLY A 201 -19.87 5.00 21.30
CA GLY A 201 -21.13 5.43 20.67
C GLY A 201 -21.15 6.88 20.16
N SER A 202 -19.98 7.51 19.96
CA SER A 202 -19.87 8.88 19.47
C SER A 202 -20.13 9.00 17.96
N ILE A 203 -20.00 7.89 17.23
CA ILE A 203 -20.33 7.78 15.79
C ILE A 203 -21.24 6.56 15.56
N ASP A 204 -22.04 6.61 14.49
CA ASP A 204 -22.97 5.55 14.10
C ASP A 204 -22.27 4.43 13.34
N GLY A 205 -21.21 4.74 12.58
CA GLY A 205 -20.49 3.75 11.81
C GLY A 205 -19.15 4.26 11.29
N ALA A 206 -18.40 3.35 10.65
CA ALA A 206 -17.10 3.65 10.07
C ALA A 206 -16.81 2.79 8.84
N TRP A 207 -16.07 3.36 7.90
CA TRP A 207 -15.46 2.66 6.77
C TRP A 207 -14.02 2.28 7.09
N ILE A 208 -13.73 0.99 7.11
CA ILE A 208 -12.39 0.46 7.40
C ILE A 208 -11.97 -0.47 6.27
N MET A 209 -11.09 -0.01 5.37
CA MET A 209 -10.47 -0.86 4.37
C MET A 209 -9.15 -1.40 4.90
N SER A 210 -9.14 -2.64 5.32
CA SER A 210 -7.97 -3.31 5.87
C SER A 210 -8.07 -4.81 5.69
N GLY A 211 -6.93 -5.51 5.57
CA GLY A 211 -6.91 -6.98 5.61
C GLY A 211 -7.64 -7.51 6.85
N ALA A 212 -8.43 -8.55 6.65
CA ALA A 212 -9.20 -9.17 7.74
C ALA A 212 -8.46 -10.40 8.29
N PRO A 213 -8.27 -10.50 9.65
CA PRO A 213 -8.75 -9.58 10.68
C PRO A 213 -7.88 -8.32 10.83
N ALA A 214 -8.52 -7.17 11.13
CA ALA A 214 -7.88 -5.91 11.52
C ALA A 214 -8.18 -5.58 12.98
N SER A 215 -7.20 -5.00 13.69
CA SER A 215 -7.35 -4.72 15.13
C SER A 215 -8.47 -3.71 15.42
N ALA A 216 -8.61 -2.67 14.62
CA ALA A 216 -9.66 -1.66 14.77
C ALA A 216 -11.08 -2.28 14.65
N VAL A 217 -11.28 -3.18 13.67
CA VAL A 217 -12.56 -3.89 13.51
C VAL A 217 -12.78 -4.84 14.68
N THR A 218 -11.75 -5.59 15.12
CA THR A 218 -11.83 -6.46 16.30
C THR A 218 -12.25 -5.68 17.55
N GLN A 219 -11.66 -4.51 17.77
CA GLN A 219 -11.98 -3.63 18.90
C GLN A 219 -13.44 -3.17 18.83
N ALA A 220 -13.89 -2.66 17.68
CA ALA A 220 -15.26 -2.20 17.51
C ALA A 220 -16.31 -3.30 17.75
N LEU A 221 -16.08 -4.51 17.18
CA LEU A 221 -17.01 -5.64 17.36
C LEU A 221 -16.99 -6.17 18.80
N THR A 222 -15.85 -6.14 19.48
CA THR A 222 -15.78 -6.46 20.92
C THR A 222 -16.61 -5.47 21.73
N GLY A 223 -16.69 -4.21 21.31
CA GLY A 223 -17.55 -3.17 21.89
C GLY A 223 -19.03 -3.26 21.52
N GLY A 224 -19.44 -4.29 20.75
CA GLY A 224 -20.84 -4.52 20.37
C GLY A 224 -21.26 -3.93 19.02
N ALA A 225 -20.32 -3.39 18.24
CA ALA A 225 -20.57 -3.05 16.84
C ALA A 225 -20.71 -4.32 15.98
N HIS A 226 -21.21 -4.17 14.76
CA HIS A 226 -21.37 -5.27 13.80
C HIS A 226 -20.86 -4.87 12.41
N LEU A 227 -20.55 -5.88 11.59
CA LEU A 227 -20.24 -5.68 10.17
C LEU A 227 -21.52 -5.59 9.34
N VAL A 228 -21.51 -4.68 8.38
CA VAL A 228 -22.60 -4.48 7.41
C VAL A 228 -22.17 -5.01 6.05
N GLU A 229 -23.03 -5.76 5.38
CA GLU A 229 -22.75 -6.28 4.05
C GLU A 229 -22.78 -5.19 2.98
N ILE A 230 -21.93 -5.35 1.97
CA ILE A 230 -22.04 -4.64 0.69
C ILE A 230 -22.76 -5.58 -0.28
N ASP A 231 -23.89 -5.15 -0.81
CA ASP A 231 -24.74 -6.02 -1.62
C ASP A 231 -24.12 -6.41 -2.98
N ASP A 232 -24.53 -7.56 -3.51
CA ASP A 232 -23.95 -8.15 -4.73
C ASP A 232 -24.20 -7.26 -5.97
N ASN A 233 -25.27 -6.47 -6.01
CA ASN A 233 -25.56 -5.57 -7.15
C ASN A 233 -24.56 -4.41 -7.16
N LEU A 234 -24.28 -3.82 -6.00
CA LEU A 234 -23.29 -2.76 -5.87
C LEU A 234 -21.88 -3.28 -6.24
N ILE A 235 -21.52 -4.47 -5.76
CA ILE A 235 -20.22 -5.09 -6.12
C ILE A 235 -20.15 -5.34 -7.63
N THR A 236 -21.24 -5.78 -8.27
CA THR A 236 -21.29 -6.00 -9.71
C THR A 236 -21.13 -4.69 -10.48
N GLU A 237 -21.78 -3.62 -10.05
CA GLU A 237 -21.65 -2.30 -10.66
C GLU A 237 -20.22 -1.74 -10.51
N LEU A 238 -19.62 -1.86 -9.33
CA LEU A 238 -18.24 -1.48 -9.09
C LEU A 238 -17.26 -2.23 -10.00
N LYS A 239 -17.42 -3.55 -10.15
CA LYS A 239 -16.59 -4.38 -11.05
C LYS A 239 -16.74 -3.99 -12.52
N ALA A 240 -17.91 -3.57 -12.93
CA ALA A 240 -18.16 -3.13 -14.31
C ALA A 240 -17.46 -1.81 -14.63
N LYS A 241 -17.35 -0.92 -13.65
CA LYS A 241 -16.68 0.40 -13.79
C LYS A 241 -15.17 0.32 -13.55
N TYR A 242 -14.77 -0.52 -12.62
CA TYR A 242 -13.40 -0.58 -12.09
C TYR A 242 -12.92 -2.04 -12.01
N PRO A 243 -12.10 -2.51 -12.96
CA PRO A 243 -11.74 -3.93 -13.09
C PRO A 243 -10.90 -4.49 -11.92
N TRP A 244 -10.39 -3.63 -11.05
CA TRP A 244 -9.61 -4.04 -9.88
C TRP A 244 -10.45 -4.49 -8.68
N TYR A 245 -11.78 -4.24 -8.66
CA TYR A 245 -12.63 -4.77 -7.59
C TYR A 245 -12.91 -6.25 -7.76
N THR A 246 -12.99 -6.95 -6.63
CA THR A 246 -13.43 -8.33 -6.57
C THR A 246 -14.43 -8.53 -5.42
N SER A 247 -15.27 -9.55 -5.54
CA SER A 247 -16.14 -9.97 -4.43
C SER A 247 -15.29 -10.67 -3.37
N TYR A 248 -15.58 -10.41 -2.11
CA TYR A 248 -14.92 -11.01 -0.97
C TYR A 248 -15.92 -11.43 0.09
N THR A 249 -15.61 -12.48 0.83
CA THR A 249 -16.43 -12.93 1.97
C THR A 249 -15.55 -12.98 3.22
N ILE A 250 -15.86 -12.12 4.18
CA ILE A 250 -15.30 -12.21 5.52
C ILE A 250 -16.00 -13.38 6.20
N LYS A 251 -15.28 -14.48 6.42
CA LYS A 251 -15.84 -15.71 6.95
C LYS A 251 -16.30 -15.55 8.40
N ALA A 252 -17.39 -16.21 8.75
CA ALA A 252 -17.85 -16.32 10.12
C ALA A 252 -16.71 -16.71 11.07
N GLY A 253 -16.65 -16.09 12.24
CA GLY A 253 -15.58 -16.32 13.21
C GLY A 253 -14.23 -15.64 12.87
N THR A 254 -14.16 -14.81 11.83
CA THR A 254 -12.98 -13.97 11.57
C THR A 254 -12.79 -12.94 12.70
N TYR A 255 -13.89 -12.41 13.21
CA TYR A 255 -13.91 -11.45 14.33
C TYR A 255 -14.76 -11.95 15.51
N PRO A 256 -14.55 -11.40 16.73
CA PRO A 256 -15.45 -11.65 17.85
C PRO A 256 -16.90 -11.26 17.50
N ASN A 257 -17.86 -12.04 17.97
CA ASN A 257 -19.31 -11.79 17.79
C ASN A 257 -19.78 -11.75 16.33
N GLN A 258 -18.99 -12.27 15.39
CA GLN A 258 -19.35 -12.38 13.97
C GLN A 258 -19.70 -13.83 13.65
N ASP A 259 -20.99 -14.17 13.74
CA ASP A 259 -21.48 -15.55 13.57
C ASP A 259 -21.87 -15.89 12.12
N LYS A 260 -21.83 -14.92 11.22
CA LYS A 260 -22.22 -15.07 9.81
C LYS A 260 -21.10 -14.66 8.87
N ASP A 261 -21.08 -15.26 7.70
CA ASP A 261 -20.30 -14.76 6.57
C ASP A 261 -20.79 -13.36 6.20
N ILE A 262 -19.88 -12.44 5.92
CA ILE A 262 -20.20 -11.05 5.50
C ILE A 262 -19.65 -10.83 4.10
N LYS A 263 -20.53 -10.55 3.15
CA LYS A 263 -20.14 -10.19 1.78
C LYS A 263 -19.67 -8.75 1.70
N THR A 264 -18.63 -8.54 0.92
CA THR A 264 -18.06 -7.21 0.66
C THR A 264 -17.28 -7.19 -0.64
N SER A 265 -16.83 -6.01 -1.06
CA SER A 265 -15.84 -5.81 -2.10
C SER A 265 -14.42 -5.86 -1.52
N ALA A 266 -13.45 -6.19 -2.35
CA ALA A 266 -12.04 -6.10 -1.99
C ALA A 266 -11.19 -5.68 -3.19
N ILE A 267 -9.99 -5.16 -2.90
CA ILE A 267 -8.96 -4.83 -3.88
C ILE A 267 -7.67 -5.54 -3.51
N LYS A 268 -6.91 -6.00 -4.52
CA LYS A 268 -5.64 -6.67 -4.29
C LYS A 268 -4.58 -5.67 -3.80
N MET A 269 -3.88 -6.05 -2.76
CA MET A 269 -2.68 -5.35 -2.31
C MET A 269 -1.51 -5.76 -3.22
N VAL A 270 -0.80 -4.77 -3.75
CA VAL A 270 0.37 -4.97 -4.61
C VAL A 270 1.59 -4.42 -3.91
N MET A 271 2.60 -5.26 -3.75
CA MET A 271 3.93 -4.84 -3.36
C MET A 271 4.65 -4.27 -4.58
N PHE A 272 5.15 -3.06 -4.44
CA PHE A 272 5.81 -2.32 -5.51
C PHE A 272 7.11 -1.70 -5.04
N CYS A 273 7.96 -1.36 -5.98
CA CYS A 273 9.26 -0.76 -5.72
C CYS A 273 9.63 0.26 -6.80
N ARG A 274 10.70 0.99 -6.57
CA ARG A 274 11.37 1.79 -7.59
C ARG A 274 11.95 0.87 -8.65
N GLY A 275 11.85 1.26 -9.92
CA GLY A 275 12.38 0.49 -11.04
C GLY A 275 13.90 0.53 -11.13
N ASP A 276 14.55 1.51 -10.49
CA ASP A 276 16.01 1.66 -10.44
C ASP A 276 16.70 0.79 -9.37
N LEU A 277 15.94 0.00 -8.59
CA LEU A 277 16.56 -0.97 -7.69
C LEU A 277 17.33 -2.04 -8.48
N PRO A 278 18.49 -2.50 -7.98
CA PRO A 278 19.26 -3.53 -8.67
C PRO A 278 18.44 -4.82 -8.88
N GLU A 279 18.51 -5.40 -10.08
CA GLU A 279 17.78 -6.61 -10.44
C GLU A 279 18.03 -7.75 -9.45
N ASP A 280 19.30 -8.00 -9.11
CA ASP A 280 19.68 -9.07 -8.18
C ASP A 280 19.11 -8.83 -6.78
N THR A 281 19.00 -7.57 -6.35
CA THR A 281 18.37 -7.23 -5.05
C THR A 281 16.90 -7.59 -5.06
N VAL A 282 16.14 -7.11 -6.05
CA VAL A 282 14.70 -7.38 -6.11
C VAL A 282 14.43 -8.87 -6.35
N TYR A 283 15.27 -9.57 -7.10
CA TYR A 283 15.20 -11.02 -7.23
C TYR A 283 15.33 -11.70 -5.85
N GLN A 284 16.33 -11.32 -5.04
CA GLN A 284 16.50 -11.89 -3.69
C GLN A 284 15.34 -11.54 -2.76
N LEU A 285 14.84 -10.30 -2.78
CA LEU A 285 13.66 -9.89 -2.00
C LEU A 285 12.42 -10.72 -2.38
N THR A 286 12.20 -10.93 -3.66
CA THR A 286 11.06 -11.71 -4.17
C THR A 286 11.18 -13.18 -3.80
N LYS A 287 12.34 -13.79 -4.05
CA LYS A 287 12.65 -15.18 -3.71
C LYS A 287 12.45 -15.44 -2.22
N THR A 288 13.12 -14.66 -1.39
CA THR A 288 13.03 -14.81 0.07
C THR A 288 11.62 -14.62 0.59
N LEU A 289 10.85 -13.68 0.02
CA LEU A 289 9.44 -13.48 0.37
C LEU A 289 8.62 -14.77 0.17
N TRP A 290 8.75 -15.41 -0.99
CA TRP A 290 7.94 -16.59 -1.31
C TRP A 290 8.46 -17.85 -0.64
N GLU A 291 9.77 -17.99 -0.44
CA GLU A 291 10.35 -19.11 0.32
C GLU A 291 9.96 -19.10 1.80
N HIS A 292 9.67 -17.90 2.38
CA HIS A 292 9.24 -17.74 3.78
C HIS A 292 7.75 -17.43 3.93
N MET A 293 6.93 -17.57 2.86
CA MET A 293 5.51 -17.18 2.90
C MET A 293 4.71 -17.97 3.93
N ASP A 294 4.97 -19.25 4.10
CA ASP A 294 4.30 -20.09 5.10
C ASP A 294 4.62 -19.63 6.53
N GLU A 295 5.88 -19.28 6.82
CA GLU A 295 6.30 -18.73 8.11
C GLU A 295 5.63 -17.37 8.37
N LEU A 296 5.64 -16.48 7.39
CA LEU A 296 4.95 -15.20 7.45
C LEU A 296 3.44 -15.40 7.69
N GLY A 297 2.82 -16.39 7.03
CA GLY A 297 1.40 -16.72 7.19
C GLY A 297 1.04 -17.26 8.57
N GLN A 298 1.98 -17.85 9.32
CA GLN A 298 1.77 -18.26 10.72
C GLN A 298 1.64 -17.06 11.65
N SER A 299 2.45 -16.01 11.41
CA SER A 299 2.45 -14.79 12.22
C SER A 299 1.42 -13.74 11.73
N GLN A 300 1.15 -13.71 10.41
CA GLN A 300 0.29 -12.73 9.76
C GLN A 300 -0.82 -13.43 8.99
N LYS A 301 -2.02 -13.54 9.58
CA LYS A 301 -3.16 -14.29 9.01
C LYS A 301 -3.52 -13.85 7.58
N ASN A 302 -3.29 -12.57 7.24
CA ASN A 302 -3.54 -12.03 5.90
C ASN A 302 -2.60 -12.61 4.83
N LEU A 303 -1.45 -13.16 5.20
CA LEU A 303 -0.50 -13.80 4.29
C LEU A 303 -0.68 -15.31 4.19
N LYS A 304 -1.53 -15.90 5.04
CA LYS A 304 -1.72 -17.35 5.09
C LYS A 304 -2.31 -17.89 3.79
N GLY A 305 -1.63 -18.86 3.22
CA GLY A 305 -2.08 -19.57 2.00
C GLY A 305 -1.90 -18.77 0.71
N LEU A 306 -1.16 -17.66 0.73
CA LEU A 306 -0.76 -16.96 -0.48
C LEU A 306 0.26 -17.81 -1.25
N THR A 307 0.17 -17.78 -2.58
CA THR A 307 1.08 -18.50 -3.47
C THR A 307 1.65 -17.57 -4.53
N ALA A 308 2.85 -17.91 -5.02
CA ALA A 308 3.52 -17.14 -6.06
C ALA A 308 2.72 -17.08 -7.38
N GLU A 309 1.92 -18.10 -7.68
CA GLU A 309 1.05 -18.16 -8.87
C GLU A 309 -0.04 -17.07 -8.84
N ASN A 310 -0.49 -16.71 -7.64
CA ASN A 310 -1.48 -15.65 -7.45
C ASN A 310 -0.86 -14.25 -7.41
N ALA A 311 0.46 -14.16 -7.25
CA ALA A 311 1.16 -12.88 -7.18
C ALA A 311 1.21 -12.11 -8.50
N VAL A 312 1.12 -12.81 -9.61
CA VAL A 312 1.20 -12.21 -10.96
C VAL A 312 -0.18 -12.01 -11.60
N LYS A 313 -1.26 -12.37 -10.87
CA LYS A 313 -2.64 -12.27 -11.36
C LYS A 313 -3.35 -11.08 -10.70
N ASP A 314 -4.23 -10.45 -11.45
CA ASP A 314 -5.12 -9.37 -10.97
C ASP A 314 -4.35 -8.19 -10.32
N ILE A 315 -3.17 -7.87 -10.86
CA ILE A 315 -2.34 -6.75 -10.42
C ILE A 315 -2.53 -5.49 -11.30
N ALA A 316 -3.66 -5.39 -12.03
CA ALA A 316 -4.02 -4.23 -12.86
C ALA A 316 -2.96 -3.89 -13.93
N ASP A 317 -2.38 -4.90 -14.58
CA ASP A 317 -1.35 -4.77 -15.63
C ASP A 317 -0.10 -3.95 -15.21
N ILE A 318 0.16 -3.87 -13.90
CA ILE A 318 1.34 -3.21 -13.37
C ILE A 318 2.59 -4.00 -13.78
N PRO A 319 3.58 -3.37 -14.45
CA PRO A 319 4.76 -4.07 -14.92
C PRO A 319 5.60 -4.60 -13.75
N LEU A 320 5.98 -5.87 -13.82
CA LEU A 320 6.89 -6.48 -12.84
C LEU A 320 8.29 -5.89 -12.93
N HIS A 321 8.97 -5.81 -11.78
CA HIS A 321 10.40 -5.52 -11.76
C HIS A 321 11.19 -6.67 -12.41
N PRO A 322 12.26 -6.40 -13.19
CA PRO A 322 13.05 -7.46 -13.84
C PRO A 322 13.50 -8.57 -12.88
N GLY A 323 13.94 -8.22 -11.66
CA GLY A 323 14.33 -9.20 -10.65
C GLY A 323 13.16 -10.07 -10.15
N ALA A 324 11.97 -9.49 -9.98
CA ALA A 324 10.78 -10.26 -9.63
C ALA A 324 10.36 -11.19 -10.78
N ALA A 325 10.33 -10.66 -12.00
CA ALA A 325 10.00 -11.45 -13.19
C ALA A 325 10.98 -12.63 -13.39
N LYS A 326 12.27 -12.43 -13.12
CA LYS A 326 13.30 -13.47 -13.17
C LYS A 326 12.99 -14.61 -12.21
N TYR A 327 12.63 -14.31 -10.96
CA TYR A 327 12.25 -15.33 -9.99
C TYR A 327 10.97 -16.08 -10.42
N TYR A 328 9.93 -15.36 -10.84
CA TYR A 328 8.68 -16.01 -11.28
C TYR A 328 8.85 -16.88 -12.53
N LYS A 329 9.79 -16.56 -13.42
CA LYS A 329 10.18 -17.42 -14.53
C LYS A 329 10.92 -18.67 -14.06
N GLU A 330 11.85 -18.54 -13.12
CA GLU A 330 12.62 -19.65 -12.55
C GLU A 330 11.71 -20.72 -11.93
N ILE A 331 10.67 -20.30 -11.22
CA ILE A 331 9.69 -21.21 -10.60
C ILE A 331 8.53 -21.61 -11.53
N GLY A 332 8.54 -21.21 -12.81
CA GLY A 332 7.54 -21.59 -13.81
C GLY A 332 6.18 -20.87 -13.70
N VAL A 333 6.08 -19.82 -12.91
CA VAL A 333 4.86 -18.99 -12.76
C VAL A 333 4.67 -18.08 -13.98
N LEU A 334 5.76 -17.59 -14.56
CA LEU A 334 5.77 -16.86 -15.84
C LEU A 334 6.43 -17.71 -16.94
N LYS A 335 6.00 -17.48 -18.19
CA LYS A 335 6.59 -18.08 -19.39
C LYS A 335 7.83 -17.32 -19.86
#